data_db4d9c1813a8f8cbce6fa6f33db26c28
#
_entry.id   db4d9c1813a8f8cbce6fa6f33db26c28
#
_cell.length_a   1.000
_cell.length_b   1.000
_cell.length_c   1.000
_cell.angle_alpha   90.00
_cell.angle_beta   90.00
_cell.angle_gamma   90.00
#
_symmetry.space_group_name_H-M   'P 1'
#
loop_
_entity.id
_entity.type
_entity.pdbx_description
1 polymer ?
#
loop_
_entity_poly.entity_id
_entity_poly.type
_entity_poly.pdbx_seq_one_letter_code
_entity_poly.pdbx_strand_id
1 'polypeptide(L)'
;MALFSEQAWQQTAPLRSAIHALPFNTELAAGTLSPARFQGYIVQDALYLGEYARVLALAAARGPDAATLRSFAESALEAVAVEQILHERYLTDFGIDPADLARAEPSPDCLGYTSFLLATAYHEPWEVLVAALLPCFWLYWEVGNAIARVAAPENPYRAWIDTYADEGFGAVVRAVIAVTDQAADAASAPVRARMMTAFVRCCQYEWLFWDSAYRQRGWPAGLAGGVGAHA
;
A
#
# COMPACT_ATOMS: atom_id res chain seq x y z
N MET A 1 5.11 -29.12 0.29
CA MET A 1 4.23 -28.31 1.16
C MET A 1 3.63 -27.21 0.32
N ALA A 2 2.43 -26.69 0.65
CA ALA A 2 1.90 -25.54 -0.04
C ALA A 2 2.81 -24.32 0.16
N LEU A 3 2.93 -23.43 -0.82
CA LEU A 3 3.72 -22.21 -0.75
C LEU A 3 3.21 -21.30 0.39
N PHE A 4 4.08 -20.48 0.94
CA PHE A 4 3.69 -19.51 1.97
C PHE A 4 2.64 -18.53 1.43
N SER A 5 2.85 -18.03 0.23
CA SER A 5 1.93 -17.14 -0.46
C SER A 5 0.53 -17.75 -0.64
N GLU A 6 0.43 -19.02 -1.03
CA GLU A 6 -0.85 -19.71 -1.16
C GLU A 6 -1.59 -19.78 0.17
N GLN A 7 -0.88 -20.14 1.26
CA GLN A 7 -1.44 -20.23 2.60
C GLN A 7 -1.92 -18.85 3.10
N ALA A 8 -1.09 -17.81 2.91
CA ALA A 8 -1.39 -16.43 3.31
C ALA A 8 -2.59 -15.89 2.53
N TRP A 9 -2.65 -16.16 1.24
CA TRP A 9 -3.75 -15.76 0.37
C TRP A 9 -5.06 -16.44 0.75
N GLN A 10 -5.03 -17.73 1.04
CA GLN A 10 -6.19 -18.48 1.51
C GLN A 10 -6.67 -18.00 2.87
N GLN A 11 -5.76 -17.76 3.81
CA GLN A 11 -6.10 -17.30 5.17
C GLN A 11 -6.75 -15.92 5.17
N THR A 12 -6.36 -15.04 4.25
CA THR A 12 -6.89 -13.66 4.14
C THR A 12 -8.11 -13.54 3.22
N ALA A 13 -8.63 -14.64 2.67
CA ALA A 13 -9.77 -14.60 1.75
C ALA A 13 -11.00 -13.83 2.27
N PRO A 14 -11.44 -13.97 3.54
CA PRO A 14 -12.56 -13.18 4.05
C PRO A 14 -12.26 -11.68 4.10
N LEU A 15 -11.02 -11.31 4.47
CA LEU A 15 -10.59 -9.91 4.52
C LEU A 15 -10.49 -9.29 3.12
N ARG A 16 -9.98 -10.04 2.13
CA ARG A 16 -9.95 -9.61 0.73
C ARG A 16 -11.35 -9.39 0.17
N SER A 17 -12.28 -10.30 0.47
CA SER A 17 -13.70 -10.12 0.11
C SER A 17 -14.28 -8.85 0.73
N ALA A 18 -13.92 -8.54 1.98
CA ALA A 18 -14.34 -7.31 2.64
C ALA A 18 -13.71 -6.06 2.00
N ILE A 19 -12.44 -6.14 1.54
CA ILE A 19 -11.78 -5.05 0.80
C ILE A 19 -12.52 -4.77 -0.52
N HIS A 20 -12.84 -5.80 -1.31
CA HIS A 20 -13.59 -5.64 -2.54
C HIS A 20 -14.98 -5.04 -2.33
N ALA A 21 -15.62 -5.34 -1.20
CA ALA A 21 -16.94 -4.84 -0.85
C ALA A 21 -16.94 -3.41 -0.25
N LEU A 22 -15.75 -2.82 0.01
CA LEU A 22 -15.68 -1.45 0.52
C LEU A 22 -16.35 -0.46 -0.44
N PRO A 23 -17.13 0.50 0.09
CA PRO A 23 -17.75 1.53 -0.73
C PRO A 23 -16.76 2.30 -1.59
N PHE A 24 -15.53 2.55 -1.09
CA PHE A 24 -14.47 3.18 -1.89
C PHE A 24 -14.23 2.42 -3.20
N ASN A 25 -13.97 1.13 -3.13
CA ASN A 25 -13.63 0.29 -4.28
C ASN A 25 -14.83 0.07 -5.22
N THR A 26 -16.02 -0.11 -4.66
CA THR A 26 -17.24 -0.31 -5.46
C THR A 26 -17.69 0.97 -6.19
N GLU A 27 -17.61 2.12 -5.52
CA GLU A 27 -17.92 3.42 -6.12
C GLU A 27 -16.85 3.85 -7.14
N LEU A 28 -15.56 3.53 -6.89
CA LEU A 28 -14.48 3.76 -7.84
C LEU A 28 -14.70 2.94 -9.12
N ALA A 29 -15.03 1.66 -8.98
CA ALA A 29 -15.36 0.77 -10.10
C ALA A 29 -16.55 1.30 -10.93
N ALA A 30 -17.57 1.81 -10.26
CA ALA A 30 -18.75 2.39 -10.89
C ALA A 30 -18.53 3.82 -11.47
N GLY A 31 -17.40 4.46 -11.15
CA GLY A 31 -17.13 5.87 -11.52
C GLY A 31 -17.94 6.87 -10.71
N THR A 32 -18.50 6.47 -9.58
CA THR A 32 -19.40 7.30 -8.74
C THR A 32 -18.76 7.76 -7.44
N LEU A 33 -17.53 7.34 -7.15
CA LEU A 33 -16.77 7.83 -6.00
C LEU A 33 -16.65 9.36 -6.07
N SER A 34 -16.93 10.05 -4.97
CA SER A 34 -16.84 11.52 -5.00
C SER A 34 -15.39 11.98 -5.19
N PRO A 35 -15.16 13.04 -6.00
CA PRO A 35 -13.82 13.61 -6.19
C PRO A 35 -13.10 13.92 -4.86
N ALA A 36 -13.81 14.46 -3.88
CA ALA A 36 -13.23 14.80 -2.58
C ALA A 36 -12.68 13.58 -1.82
N ARG A 37 -13.36 12.41 -1.91
CA ARG A 37 -12.88 11.17 -1.31
C ARG A 37 -11.65 10.64 -2.04
N PHE A 38 -11.66 10.70 -3.36
CA PHE A 38 -10.51 10.29 -4.16
C PHE A 38 -9.30 11.21 -3.92
N GLN A 39 -9.51 12.54 -3.85
CA GLN A 39 -8.46 13.51 -3.49
C GLN A 39 -7.86 13.20 -2.11
N GLY A 40 -8.71 12.98 -1.09
CA GLY A 40 -8.25 12.60 0.24
C GLY A 40 -7.44 11.31 0.25
N TYR A 41 -7.86 10.31 -0.53
CA TYR A 41 -7.11 9.06 -0.73
C TYR A 41 -5.73 9.34 -1.35
N ILE A 42 -5.66 10.09 -2.45
CA ILE A 42 -4.39 10.40 -3.15
C ILE A 42 -3.40 11.14 -2.24
N VAL A 43 -3.88 12.08 -1.40
CA VAL A 43 -3.03 12.77 -0.43
C VAL A 43 -2.44 11.78 0.58
N GLN A 44 -3.25 10.88 1.12
CA GLN A 44 -2.76 9.87 2.07
C GLN A 44 -1.87 8.82 1.40
N ASP A 45 -2.15 8.47 0.16
CA ASP A 45 -1.35 7.54 -0.64
C ASP A 45 0.05 8.10 -0.92
N ALA A 46 0.16 9.39 -1.26
CA ALA A 46 1.44 10.07 -1.41
C ALA A 46 2.27 10.04 -0.12
N LEU A 47 1.67 10.35 1.02
CA LEU A 47 2.34 10.27 2.33
C LEU A 47 2.77 8.84 2.67
N TYR A 48 1.93 7.86 2.35
CA TYR A 48 2.22 6.45 2.51
C TYR A 48 3.40 6.00 1.63
N LEU A 49 3.36 6.32 0.32
CA LEU A 49 4.39 5.91 -0.65
C LEU A 49 5.77 6.47 -0.29
N GLY A 50 5.87 7.70 0.21
CA GLY A 50 7.12 8.27 0.69
C GLY A 50 7.77 7.46 1.82
N GLU A 51 6.99 6.96 2.78
CA GLU A 51 7.50 6.09 3.85
C GLU A 51 7.68 4.64 3.34
N TYR A 52 6.80 4.15 2.48
CA TYR A 52 6.91 2.82 1.88
C TYR A 52 8.19 2.66 1.06
N ALA A 53 8.58 3.67 0.29
CA ALA A 53 9.84 3.70 -0.44
C ALA A 53 11.06 3.55 0.48
N ARG A 54 11.03 4.16 1.68
CA ARG A 54 12.08 3.98 2.69
C ARG A 54 12.13 2.54 3.20
N VAL A 55 10.98 1.93 3.44
CA VAL A 55 10.89 0.53 3.88
C VAL A 55 11.39 -0.43 2.78
N LEU A 56 11.06 -0.17 1.52
CA LEU A 56 11.58 -0.93 0.37
C LEU A 56 13.12 -0.81 0.26
N ALA A 57 13.67 0.38 0.45
CA ALA A 57 15.13 0.58 0.48
C ALA A 57 15.80 -0.16 1.64
N LEU A 58 15.16 -0.23 2.81
CA LEU A 58 15.63 -1.05 3.93
C LEU A 58 15.55 -2.56 3.61
N ALA A 59 14.49 -3.01 2.93
CA ALA A 59 14.39 -4.39 2.45
C ALA A 59 15.49 -4.72 1.43
N ALA A 60 15.79 -3.80 0.51
CA ALA A 60 16.89 -3.93 -0.44
C ALA A 60 18.24 -4.06 0.28
N ALA A 61 18.54 -3.15 1.22
CA ALA A 61 19.80 -3.13 1.96
C ALA A 61 20.03 -4.39 2.82
N ARG A 62 18.96 -5.04 3.25
CA ARG A 62 18.97 -6.24 4.09
C ARG A 62 18.79 -7.53 3.29
N GLY A 63 18.54 -7.43 1.99
CA GLY A 63 18.30 -8.58 1.11
C GLY A 63 19.49 -9.56 1.10
N PRO A 64 19.22 -10.86 0.97
CA PRO A 64 20.26 -11.89 1.08
C PRO A 64 21.22 -11.94 -0.11
N ASP A 65 20.85 -11.39 -1.25
CA ASP A 65 21.64 -11.46 -2.50
C ASP A 65 21.45 -10.23 -3.38
N ALA A 66 22.27 -10.14 -4.43
CA ALA A 66 22.26 -9.01 -5.35
C ALA A 66 20.97 -8.89 -6.18
N ALA A 67 20.28 -9.98 -6.47
CA ALA A 67 19.04 -9.97 -7.23
C ALA A 67 17.91 -9.37 -6.38
N THR A 68 17.79 -9.79 -5.14
CA THR A 68 16.84 -9.25 -4.15
C THR A 68 17.13 -7.76 -3.86
N LEU A 69 18.39 -7.40 -3.65
CA LEU A 69 18.80 -6.00 -3.47
C LEU A 69 18.33 -5.15 -4.64
N ARG A 70 18.59 -5.58 -5.87
CA ARG A 70 18.20 -4.85 -7.09
C ARG A 70 16.68 -4.70 -7.16
N SER A 71 15.94 -5.79 -7.00
CA SER A 71 14.48 -5.80 -7.12
C SER A 71 13.81 -4.82 -6.16
N PHE A 72 14.17 -4.83 -4.88
CA PHE A 72 13.60 -3.90 -3.90
C PHE A 72 14.12 -2.45 -4.06
N ALA A 73 15.33 -2.26 -4.55
CA ALA A 73 15.84 -0.92 -4.88
C ALA A 73 15.09 -0.31 -6.07
N GLU A 74 14.82 -1.10 -7.12
CA GLU A 74 14.00 -0.70 -8.25
C GLU A 74 12.57 -0.36 -7.78
N SER A 75 11.95 -1.22 -6.97
CA SER A 75 10.63 -0.94 -6.38
C SER A 75 10.60 0.32 -5.51
N ALA A 76 11.68 0.62 -4.77
CA ALA A 76 11.78 1.86 -4.00
C ALA A 76 11.84 3.09 -4.90
N LEU A 77 12.60 3.04 -6.00
CA LEU A 77 12.65 4.11 -7.00
C LEU A 77 11.32 4.32 -7.70
N GLU A 78 10.62 3.22 -8.05
CA GLU A 78 9.29 3.29 -8.65
C GLU A 78 8.27 3.90 -7.69
N ALA A 79 8.28 3.56 -6.41
CA ALA A 79 7.39 4.15 -5.42
C ALA A 79 7.58 5.68 -5.31
N VAL A 80 8.84 6.17 -5.33
CA VAL A 80 9.13 7.61 -5.39
C VAL A 80 8.66 8.23 -6.71
N ALA A 81 8.84 7.56 -7.84
CA ALA A 81 8.41 8.07 -9.14
C ALA A 81 6.87 8.15 -9.22
N VAL A 82 6.15 7.15 -8.71
CA VAL A 82 4.69 7.15 -8.64
C VAL A 82 4.21 8.28 -7.73
N GLU A 83 4.82 8.50 -6.56
CA GLU A 83 4.53 9.64 -5.70
C GLU A 83 4.64 10.97 -6.47
N GLN A 84 5.72 11.18 -7.22
CA GLN A 84 5.92 12.40 -8.01
C GLN A 84 4.86 12.56 -9.10
N ILE A 85 4.52 11.50 -9.82
CA ILE A 85 3.47 11.51 -10.85
C ILE A 85 2.10 11.80 -10.24
N LEU A 86 1.79 11.22 -9.08
CA LEU A 86 0.57 11.49 -8.32
C LEU A 86 0.50 12.98 -7.93
N HIS A 87 1.63 13.55 -7.46
CA HIS A 87 1.74 14.96 -7.15
C HIS A 87 1.47 15.85 -8.36
N GLU A 88 2.15 15.63 -9.49
CA GLU A 88 2.05 16.51 -10.65
C GLU A 88 0.70 16.40 -11.37
N ARG A 89 0.21 15.18 -11.56
CA ARG A 89 -0.98 14.91 -12.35
C ARG A 89 -2.27 15.16 -11.58
N TYR A 90 -2.38 14.63 -10.36
CA TYR A 90 -3.62 14.75 -9.59
C TYR A 90 -3.78 16.10 -8.91
N LEU A 91 -2.68 16.81 -8.59
CA LEU A 91 -2.75 18.20 -8.16
C LEU A 91 -3.40 19.06 -9.25
N THR A 92 -3.01 18.83 -10.51
CA THR A 92 -3.55 19.58 -11.66
C THR A 92 -4.99 19.16 -11.99
N ASP A 93 -5.25 17.85 -12.10
CA ASP A 93 -6.53 17.30 -12.56
C ASP A 93 -7.66 17.49 -11.52
N PHE A 94 -7.33 17.48 -10.24
CA PHE A 94 -8.30 17.63 -9.15
C PHE A 94 -8.21 18.95 -8.40
N GLY A 95 -7.34 19.87 -8.84
CA GLY A 95 -7.24 21.22 -8.25
C GLY A 95 -6.76 21.23 -6.80
N ILE A 96 -5.90 20.27 -6.40
CA ILE A 96 -5.28 20.24 -5.08
C ILE A 96 -4.16 21.29 -5.06
N ASP A 97 -4.20 22.23 -4.10
CA ASP A 97 -3.13 23.20 -3.91
C ASP A 97 -1.85 22.47 -3.41
N PRO A 98 -0.70 22.63 -4.09
CA PRO A 98 0.58 22.10 -3.59
C PRO A 98 0.91 22.50 -2.16
N ALA A 99 0.46 23.68 -1.72
CA ALA A 99 0.63 24.15 -0.34
C ALA A 99 -0.24 23.34 0.66
N ASP A 100 -1.42 22.87 0.25
CA ASP A 100 -2.26 22.01 1.10
C ASP A 100 -1.64 20.62 1.25
N LEU A 101 -1.09 20.08 0.17
CA LEU A 101 -0.37 18.81 0.24
C LEU A 101 0.88 18.90 1.12
N ALA A 102 1.67 19.98 1.01
CA ALA A 102 2.84 20.18 1.85
C ALA A 102 2.52 20.33 3.35
N ARG A 103 1.28 20.69 3.68
CA ARG A 103 0.76 20.77 5.05
C ARG A 103 -0.02 19.53 5.49
N ALA A 104 -0.26 18.61 4.57
CA ALA A 104 -1.04 17.41 4.87
C ALA A 104 -0.34 16.54 5.91
N GLU A 105 -1.09 16.10 6.90
CA GLU A 105 -0.61 15.16 7.90
C GLU A 105 -1.14 13.74 7.58
N PRO A 106 -0.34 12.71 7.88
CA PRO A 106 -0.84 11.35 7.75
C PRO A 106 -2.01 11.12 8.71
N SER A 107 -3.08 10.52 8.21
CA SER A 107 -4.20 10.09 9.04
C SER A 107 -3.73 9.06 10.09
N PRO A 108 -4.50 8.83 11.18
CA PRO A 108 -4.15 7.80 12.15
C PRO A 108 -3.90 6.43 11.52
N ASP A 109 -4.68 6.06 10.49
CA ASP A 109 -4.56 4.78 9.81
C ASP A 109 -3.31 4.74 8.91
N CYS A 110 -3.01 5.81 8.17
CA CYS A 110 -1.79 5.95 7.37
C CYS A 110 -0.54 5.91 8.27
N LEU A 111 -0.51 6.72 9.34
CA LEU A 111 0.60 6.74 10.28
C LEU A 111 0.77 5.39 10.98
N GLY A 112 -0.32 4.73 11.36
CA GLY A 112 -0.29 3.39 11.97
C GLY A 112 0.33 2.37 11.04
N TYR A 113 -0.04 2.37 9.77
CA TYR A 113 0.47 1.43 8.78
C TYR A 113 1.97 1.67 8.49
N THR A 114 2.35 2.90 8.18
CA THR A 114 3.75 3.24 7.90
C THR A 114 4.66 2.99 9.11
N SER A 115 4.19 3.32 10.32
CA SER A 115 4.91 3.02 11.57
C SER A 115 5.08 1.51 11.80
N PHE A 116 4.06 0.70 11.51
CA PHE A 116 4.16 -0.75 11.60
C PHE A 116 5.20 -1.30 10.62
N LEU A 117 5.20 -0.84 9.38
CA LEU A 117 6.18 -1.25 8.37
C LEU A 117 7.61 -0.86 8.76
N LEU A 118 7.82 0.38 9.22
CA LEU A 118 9.12 0.85 9.69
C LEU A 118 9.59 0.06 10.92
N ALA A 119 8.73 -0.15 11.90
CA ALA A 119 9.06 -0.96 13.08
C ALA A 119 9.45 -2.40 12.68
N THR A 120 8.70 -2.99 11.74
CA THR A 120 9.02 -4.31 11.18
C THR A 120 10.38 -4.30 10.50
N ALA A 121 10.69 -3.26 9.71
CA ALA A 121 11.97 -3.12 9.02
C ALA A 121 13.17 -3.02 9.97
N TYR A 122 13.00 -2.47 11.16
CA TYR A 122 14.10 -2.31 12.12
C TYR A 122 14.21 -3.45 13.15
N HIS A 123 13.10 -4.09 13.51
CA HIS A 123 13.08 -5.02 14.65
C HIS A 123 12.88 -6.48 14.27
N GLU A 124 12.36 -6.76 13.06
CA GLU A 124 12.04 -8.12 12.65
C GLU A 124 13.09 -8.69 11.68
N PRO A 125 13.20 -10.03 11.56
CA PRO A 125 13.96 -10.66 10.50
C PRO A 125 13.51 -10.21 9.11
N TRP A 126 14.44 -10.26 8.14
CA TRP A 126 14.17 -9.85 6.77
C TRP A 126 12.99 -10.59 6.14
N GLU A 127 12.83 -11.87 6.44
CA GLU A 127 11.72 -12.72 5.97
C GLU A 127 10.36 -12.17 6.42
N VAL A 128 10.28 -11.66 7.65
CA VAL A 128 9.06 -11.04 8.18
C VAL A 128 8.79 -9.70 7.49
N LEU A 129 9.85 -8.94 7.19
CA LEU A 129 9.74 -7.67 6.47
C LEU A 129 9.15 -7.87 5.07
N VAL A 130 9.67 -8.83 4.28
CA VAL A 130 9.14 -9.03 2.91
C VAL A 130 7.70 -9.55 2.94
N ALA A 131 7.33 -10.34 3.93
CA ALA A 131 5.94 -10.75 4.13
C ALA A 131 5.02 -9.57 4.50
N ALA A 132 5.52 -8.57 5.23
CA ALA A 132 4.78 -7.35 5.55
C ALA A 132 4.62 -6.41 4.34
N LEU A 133 5.60 -6.39 3.44
CA LEU A 133 5.56 -5.56 2.23
C LEU A 133 4.61 -6.12 1.16
N LEU A 134 4.47 -7.43 1.07
CA LEU A 134 3.74 -8.10 0.00
C LEU A 134 2.27 -7.67 -0.15
N PRO A 135 1.47 -7.42 0.90
CA PRO A 135 0.07 -7.00 0.76
C PRO A 135 -0.14 -5.75 -0.08
N CYS A 136 0.69 -4.72 0.07
CA CYS A 136 0.59 -3.48 -0.71
C CYS A 136 0.71 -3.75 -2.22
N PHE A 137 1.66 -4.59 -2.64
CA PHE A 137 1.78 -4.99 -4.03
C PHE A 137 0.57 -5.84 -4.49
N TRP A 138 0.26 -6.90 -3.75
CA TRP A 138 -0.66 -7.93 -4.23
C TRP A 138 -2.11 -7.51 -4.19
N LEU A 139 -2.55 -6.82 -3.13
CA LEU A 139 -3.93 -6.36 -3.01
C LEU A 139 -4.26 -5.27 -4.02
N TYR A 140 -3.34 -4.34 -4.26
CA TYR A 140 -3.55 -3.30 -5.28
C TYR A 140 -3.66 -3.89 -6.67
N TRP A 141 -2.82 -4.87 -7.02
CA TRP A 141 -2.92 -5.57 -8.30
C TRP A 141 -4.21 -6.37 -8.43
N GLU A 142 -4.64 -7.08 -7.37
CA GLU A 142 -5.90 -7.83 -7.37
C GLU A 142 -7.11 -6.91 -7.51
N VAL A 143 -7.18 -5.85 -6.71
CA VAL A 143 -8.28 -4.87 -6.72
C VAL A 143 -8.29 -4.11 -8.05
N GLY A 144 -7.15 -3.65 -8.54
CA GLY A 144 -7.01 -2.98 -9.83
C GLY A 144 -7.55 -3.83 -10.98
N ASN A 145 -7.12 -5.09 -11.04
CA ASN A 145 -7.63 -6.03 -12.05
C ASN A 145 -9.12 -6.34 -11.92
N ALA A 146 -9.64 -6.46 -10.70
CA ALA A 146 -11.06 -6.69 -10.48
C ALA A 146 -11.89 -5.50 -10.95
N ILE A 147 -11.46 -4.29 -10.65
CA ILE A 147 -12.12 -3.05 -11.08
C ILE A 147 -12.01 -2.87 -12.61
N ALA A 148 -10.83 -3.10 -13.21
CA ALA A 148 -10.62 -2.97 -14.66
C ALA A 148 -11.58 -3.81 -15.50
N ARG A 149 -12.00 -4.98 -14.98
CA ARG A 149 -12.93 -5.88 -15.68
C ARG A 149 -14.36 -5.34 -15.76
N VAL A 150 -14.75 -4.43 -14.88
CA VAL A 150 -16.14 -3.94 -14.77
C VAL A 150 -16.28 -2.44 -14.98
N ALA A 151 -15.19 -1.68 -14.87
CA ALA A 151 -15.20 -0.23 -15.06
C ALA A 151 -15.44 0.16 -16.54
N ALA A 152 -16.29 1.16 -16.75
CA ALA A 152 -16.51 1.71 -18.07
C ALA A 152 -15.24 2.41 -18.63
N PRO A 153 -15.05 2.47 -19.96
CA PRO A 153 -13.89 3.15 -20.56
C PRO A 153 -13.76 4.62 -20.14
N GLU A 154 -14.88 5.31 -19.96
CA GLU A 154 -14.98 6.73 -19.55
C GLU A 154 -14.95 6.94 -18.03
N ASN A 155 -14.61 5.92 -17.25
CA ASN A 155 -14.52 6.05 -15.79
C ASN A 155 -13.52 7.17 -15.41
N PRO A 156 -13.93 8.15 -14.56
CA PRO A 156 -13.08 9.30 -14.23
C PRO A 156 -11.77 8.92 -13.51
N TYR A 157 -11.70 7.69 -12.97
CA TYR A 157 -10.53 7.14 -12.27
C TYR A 157 -9.74 6.18 -13.16
N ARG A 158 -9.94 6.22 -14.48
CA ARG A 158 -9.33 5.28 -15.42
C ARG A 158 -7.81 5.20 -15.30
N ALA A 159 -7.13 6.33 -15.10
CA ALA A 159 -5.68 6.36 -14.92
C ALA A 159 -5.20 5.55 -13.72
N TRP A 160 -5.90 5.62 -12.58
CA TRP A 160 -5.63 4.81 -11.40
C TRP A 160 -5.86 3.33 -11.68
N ILE A 161 -6.99 3.01 -12.32
CA ILE A 161 -7.35 1.63 -12.66
C ILE A 161 -6.29 1.02 -13.57
N ASP A 162 -5.86 1.72 -14.61
CA ASP A 162 -4.86 1.25 -15.57
C ASP A 162 -3.49 1.04 -14.92
N THR A 163 -3.09 1.89 -13.97
CA THR A 163 -1.83 1.75 -13.23
C THR A 163 -1.80 0.44 -12.46
N TYR A 164 -2.85 0.11 -11.72
CA TYR A 164 -2.86 -1.10 -10.88
C TYR A 164 -3.31 -2.37 -11.60
N ALA A 165 -3.88 -2.26 -12.80
CA ALA A 165 -4.19 -3.40 -13.67
C ALA A 165 -3.09 -3.68 -14.70
N ASP A 166 -2.03 -2.91 -14.73
CA ASP A 166 -0.92 -3.06 -15.68
C ASP A 166 -0.17 -4.37 -15.48
N GLU A 167 0.17 -5.03 -16.59
CA GLU A 167 0.89 -6.32 -16.55
C GLU A 167 2.35 -6.17 -16.09
N GLY A 168 2.97 -5.02 -16.32
CA GLY A 168 4.29 -4.71 -15.78
C GLY A 168 4.26 -4.68 -14.25
N PHE A 169 3.26 -4.01 -13.67
CA PHE A 169 3.03 -4.07 -12.23
C PHE A 169 2.74 -5.51 -11.75
N GLY A 170 1.94 -6.27 -12.49
CA GLY A 170 1.69 -7.68 -12.22
C GLY A 170 2.97 -8.53 -12.22
N ALA A 171 3.93 -8.23 -13.09
CA ALA A 171 5.23 -8.90 -13.09
C ALA A 171 6.05 -8.62 -11.82
N VAL A 172 6.04 -7.36 -11.35
CA VAL A 172 6.66 -6.97 -10.06
C VAL A 172 6.01 -7.71 -8.90
N VAL A 173 4.67 -7.76 -8.85
CA VAL A 173 3.92 -8.50 -7.81
C VAL A 173 4.35 -9.95 -7.76
N ARG A 174 4.39 -10.64 -8.89
CA ARG A 174 4.81 -12.05 -8.98
C ARG A 174 6.27 -12.24 -8.52
N ALA A 175 7.15 -11.31 -8.82
CA ALA A 175 8.53 -11.36 -8.35
C ALA A 175 8.61 -11.24 -6.82
N VAL A 176 7.85 -10.30 -6.21
CA VAL A 176 7.81 -10.15 -4.74
C VAL A 176 7.17 -11.37 -4.07
N ILE A 177 6.13 -11.98 -4.67
CA ILE A 177 5.56 -13.25 -4.20
C ILE A 177 6.65 -14.34 -4.17
N ALA A 178 7.39 -14.51 -5.26
CA ALA A 178 8.43 -15.53 -5.37
C ALA A 178 9.56 -15.32 -4.35
N VAL A 179 9.99 -14.08 -4.14
CA VAL A 179 10.98 -13.73 -3.11
C VAL A 179 10.45 -14.04 -1.71
N THR A 180 9.18 -13.74 -1.45
CA THR A 180 8.56 -14.02 -0.14
C THR A 180 8.45 -15.54 0.12
N ASP A 181 8.12 -16.32 -0.91
CA ASP A 181 8.08 -17.79 -0.80
C ASP A 181 9.48 -18.37 -0.53
N GLN A 182 10.51 -17.89 -1.23
CA GLN A 182 11.90 -18.29 -0.98
C GLN A 182 12.35 -17.94 0.44
N ALA A 183 12.03 -16.75 0.92
CA ALA A 183 12.29 -16.32 2.28
C ALA A 183 11.61 -17.23 3.31
N ALA A 184 10.36 -17.62 3.05
CA ALA A 184 9.62 -18.52 3.92
C ALA A 184 10.17 -19.93 3.92
N ASP A 185 10.70 -20.43 2.80
CA ASP A 185 11.30 -21.76 2.71
C ASP A 185 12.63 -21.84 3.50
N ALA A 186 13.38 -20.74 3.55
CA ALA A 186 14.60 -20.62 4.34
C ALA A 186 14.33 -20.36 5.84
N ALA A 187 13.14 -19.88 6.18
CA ALA A 187 12.79 -19.44 7.54
C ALA A 187 12.51 -20.62 8.48
N SER A 188 12.87 -20.45 9.75
CA SER A 188 12.43 -21.37 10.82
C SER A 188 10.91 -21.28 11.05
N ALA A 189 10.30 -22.32 11.63
CA ALA A 189 8.87 -22.33 11.91
C ALA A 189 8.38 -21.12 12.74
N PRO A 190 9.07 -20.65 13.79
CA PRO A 190 8.69 -19.42 14.50
C PRO A 190 8.76 -18.16 13.64
N VAL A 191 9.73 -18.06 12.72
CA VAL A 191 9.85 -16.92 11.79
C VAL A 191 8.71 -16.97 10.79
N ARG A 192 8.40 -18.14 10.21
CA ARG A 192 7.23 -18.30 9.31
C ARG A 192 5.91 -17.90 9.97
N ALA A 193 5.71 -18.23 11.24
CA ALA A 193 4.53 -17.80 11.98
C ALA A 193 4.44 -16.27 12.10
N ARG A 194 5.59 -15.60 12.35
CA ARG A 194 5.65 -14.13 12.35
C ARG A 194 5.43 -13.51 10.96
N MET A 195 5.96 -14.14 9.91
CA MET A 195 5.68 -13.74 8.53
C MET A 195 4.17 -13.72 8.25
N MET A 196 3.46 -14.79 8.64
CA MET A 196 2.01 -14.89 8.49
C MET A 196 1.28 -13.79 9.28
N THR A 197 1.69 -13.56 10.52
CA THR A 197 1.12 -12.51 11.36
C THR A 197 1.32 -11.11 10.73
N ALA A 198 2.50 -10.83 10.21
CA ALA A 198 2.82 -9.56 9.55
C ALA A 198 2.01 -9.37 8.26
N PHE A 199 1.93 -10.40 7.42
CA PHE A 199 1.12 -10.39 6.19
C PHE A 199 -0.35 -10.08 6.50
N VAL A 200 -0.97 -10.82 7.44
CA VAL A 200 -2.38 -10.61 7.82
C VAL A 200 -2.57 -9.20 8.39
N ARG A 201 -1.62 -8.71 9.21
CA ARG A 201 -1.70 -7.36 9.78
C ARG A 201 -1.65 -6.28 8.69
N CYS A 202 -0.79 -6.43 7.69
CA CYS A 202 -0.73 -5.49 6.59
C CYS A 202 -1.98 -5.55 5.72
N CYS A 203 -2.58 -6.72 5.47
CA CYS A 203 -3.89 -6.81 4.83
C CYS A 203 -5.00 -6.07 5.62
N GLN A 204 -4.93 -6.10 6.97
CA GLN A 204 -5.86 -5.33 7.80
C GLN A 204 -5.63 -3.83 7.67
N TYR A 205 -4.37 -3.39 7.57
CA TYR A 205 -4.03 -1.99 7.31
C TYR A 205 -4.48 -1.54 5.93
N GLU A 206 -4.43 -2.38 4.90
CA GLU A 206 -4.98 -2.07 3.58
C GLU A 206 -6.49 -1.83 3.66
N TRP A 207 -7.22 -2.68 4.37
CA TRP A 207 -8.66 -2.46 4.59
C TRP A 207 -8.92 -1.14 5.32
N LEU A 208 -8.16 -0.84 6.38
CA LEU A 208 -8.28 0.40 7.14
C LEU A 208 -7.95 1.62 6.27
N PHE A 209 -6.95 1.52 5.40
CA PHE A 209 -6.52 2.61 4.54
C PHE A 209 -7.64 3.05 3.58
N TRP A 210 -8.27 2.12 2.87
CA TRP A 210 -9.41 2.42 2.00
C TRP A 210 -10.66 2.87 2.78
N ASP A 211 -10.97 2.24 3.92
CA ASP A 211 -12.12 2.64 4.75
C ASP A 211 -11.93 4.05 5.33
N SER A 212 -10.72 4.38 5.79
CA SER A 212 -10.42 5.71 6.32
C SER A 212 -10.50 6.79 5.24
N ALA A 213 -9.99 6.50 4.04
CA ALA A 213 -10.09 7.40 2.89
C ALA A 213 -11.56 7.65 2.49
N TYR A 214 -12.38 6.60 2.45
CA TYR A 214 -13.80 6.73 2.15
C TYR A 214 -14.54 7.56 3.20
N ARG A 215 -14.23 7.35 4.48
CA ARG A 215 -14.83 8.09 5.61
C ARG A 215 -14.18 9.46 5.85
N GLN A 216 -13.11 9.79 5.13
CA GLN A 216 -12.29 10.98 5.35
C GLN A 216 -11.88 11.10 6.83
N ARG A 217 -11.40 9.99 7.41
CA ARG A 217 -11.04 9.90 8.82
C ARG A 217 -9.70 10.62 9.05
N GLY A 218 -9.74 11.61 9.91
CA GLY A 218 -8.57 12.34 10.39
C GLY A 218 -8.38 12.19 11.91
N TRP A 219 -7.45 12.95 12.44
CA TRP A 219 -7.27 13.07 13.88
C TRP A 219 -8.50 13.71 14.54
N PRO A 220 -8.84 13.33 15.79
CA PRO A 220 -9.98 13.89 16.48
C PRO A 220 -9.87 15.42 16.61
N ALA A 221 -10.84 16.14 16.06
CA ALA A 221 -10.87 17.60 16.16
C ALA A 221 -10.97 18.04 17.63
N GLY A 222 -10.23 19.09 18.01
CA GLY A 222 -10.25 19.68 19.35
C GLY A 222 -9.37 18.96 20.40
N LEU A 223 -8.71 17.85 20.07
CA LEU A 223 -7.73 17.19 20.92
C LEU A 223 -6.28 17.55 20.54
N ALA A 224 -6.07 18.32 19.50
CA ALA A 224 -4.80 18.92 19.17
C ALA A 224 -4.49 19.98 20.26
N GLY A 225 -3.95 19.52 21.39
CA GLY A 225 -3.25 20.39 22.32
C GLY A 225 -2.13 21.05 21.54
N GLY A 226 -2.15 22.41 21.47
CA GLY A 226 -1.22 23.16 20.68
C GLY A 226 0.22 22.70 20.88
N VAL A 227 0.78 22.02 19.89
CA VAL A 227 2.20 21.99 19.69
C VAL A 227 2.54 23.39 19.21
N GLY A 228 2.86 24.25 20.20
CA GLY A 228 3.20 25.63 19.95
C GLY A 228 4.30 25.72 18.93
N ALA A 229 4.05 26.56 17.94
CA ALA A 229 5.10 27.09 17.09
C ALA A 229 6.16 27.72 18.04
N HIS A 230 7.21 27.01 18.31
CA HIS A 230 8.44 27.58 18.82
C HIS A 230 9.25 28.05 17.62
N ALA A 231 9.33 29.36 17.52
CA ALA A 231 10.11 30.17 16.60
C ALA A 231 11.55 29.73 16.48
#